data_5405e8a96eb1601dc0ac9037397ee223
#
_entry.id   5405e8a96eb1601dc0ac9037397ee223
#
_cell.length_a   1.000
_cell.length_b   1.000
_cell.length_c   1.000
_cell.angle_alpha   90.00
_cell.angle_beta   90.00
_cell.angle_gamma   90.00
#
_symmetry.space_group_name_H-M   'P 1'
#
loop_
_entity.id
_entity.type
_entity.pdbx_description
1 polymer ?
#
loop_
_entity_poly.entity_id
_entity_poly.type
_entity_poly.pdbx_seq_one_letter_code
_entity_poly.pdbx_strand_id
1 'polypeptide(L)'
;TTNSGSFVISPKTSLVVSNKIDEASAAFLNNYLSDYYGFMLPVVKKATKDYIKFNSLKDIKGLKAEGYSLKSDSKGVVIEGNSDIGTFYGMQTLIQLLPIEKSKTLKIAAVTVKDEPRFEYRGAMLDVARHFFPVSFVKKYIDYLALHKMNYFHWHLTEDQGWRIEIKKYPRLTEIGSKRNGTIVGRYPGTSSDNTPEGGFYTQED
;
A
#
# COMPACT_ATOMS: atom_id res chain seq x y z
N THR A 1 22.15 4.97 6.05
CA THR A 1 23.13 5.11 7.13
C THR A 1 22.38 5.23 8.45
N THR A 2 22.79 4.46 9.46
CA THR A 2 22.30 4.62 10.84
C THR A 2 23.08 5.73 11.53
N ASN A 3 22.38 6.57 12.30
CA ASN A 3 22.95 7.65 13.08
C ASN A 3 22.79 7.33 14.58
N SER A 4 23.51 8.05 15.44
CA SER A 4 23.31 7.93 16.88
C SER A 4 21.96 8.55 17.31
N GLY A 5 21.22 7.86 18.18
CA GLY A 5 19.95 8.34 18.72
C GLY A 5 18.71 7.62 18.18
N SER A 6 17.56 8.12 18.57
CA SER A 6 16.25 7.56 18.18
C SER A 6 15.18 8.64 18.26
N PHE A 7 14.07 8.41 17.56
CA PHE A 7 12.85 9.18 17.67
C PHE A 7 11.72 8.29 18.21
N VAL A 8 10.82 8.87 18.99
CA VAL A 8 9.65 8.17 19.54
C VAL A 8 8.39 8.79 18.97
N ILE A 9 7.67 7.99 18.17
CA ILE A 9 6.36 8.35 17.66
C ILE A 9 5.31 7.98 18.72
N SER A 10 4.40 8.88 19.01
CA SER A 10 3.31 8.69 19.96
C SER A 10 2.04 9.41 19.47
N PRO A 11 0.87 9.21 20.09
CA PRO A 11 -0.35 9.96 19.72
C PRO A 11 -0.23 11.48 19.78
N LYS A 12 0.85 12.01 20.39
CA LYS A 12 1.15 13.45 20.47
C LYS A 12 2.04 13.95 19.34
N THR A 13 2.65 13.03 18.57
CA THR A 13 3.51 13.39 17.43
C THR A 13 2.67 14.05 16.34
N SER A 14 3.12 15.21 15.85
CA SER A 14 2.42 15.96 14.81
C SER A 14 2.71 15.41 13.42
N LEU A 15 1.68 15.15 12.62
CA LEU A 15 1.82 14.83 11.19
C LEU A 15 1.72 16.13 10.39
N VAL A 16 2.86 16.60 9.88
CA VAL A 16 2.94 17.91 9.19
C VAL A 16 2.67 17.71 7.71
N VAL A 17 1.54 18.29 7.25
CA VAL A 17 1.11 18.28 5.85
C VAL A 17 0.97 19.72 5.38
N SER A 18 1.97 20.20 4.65
CA SER A 18 2.02 21.59 4.17
C SER A 18 1.30 21.75 2.84
N ASN A 19 1.27 20.73 2.00
CA ASN A 19 0.72 20.74 0.64
C ASN A 19 -0.41 19.72 0.51
N LYS A 20 -1.41 20.04 -0.31
CA LYS A 20 -2.53 19.12 -0.59
C LYS A 20 -2.07 17.79 -1.21
N ILE A 21 -1.00 17.80 -1.98
CA ILE A 21 -0.45 16.61 -2.63
C ILE A 21 0.02 15.53 -1.61
N ASP A 22 0.38 15.94 -0.39
CA ASP A 22 0.84 15.03 0.66
C ASP A 22 -0.30 14.46 1.52
N GLU A 23 -1.55 14.92 1.33
CA GLU A 23 -2.71 14.51 2.15
C GLU A 23 -3.02 13.00 2.03
N ALA A 24 -2.88 12.43 0.84
CA ALA A 24 -3.12 11.01 0.61
C ALA A 24 -2.12 10.13 1.37
N SER A 25 -0.83 10.48 1.33
CA SER A 25 0.21 9.77 2.09
C SER A 25 0.01 9.91 3.60
N ALA A 26 -0.43 11.07 4.06
CA ALA A 26 -0.73 11.31 5.47
C ALA A 26 -1.94 10.50 5.96
N ALA A 27 -3.00 10.44 5.15
CA ALA A 27 -4.17 9.63 5.44
C ALA A 27 -3.82 8.14 5.49
N PHE A 28 -3.01 7.66 4.53
CA PHE A 28 -2.55 6.27 4.53
C PHE A 28 -1.75 5.93 5.80
N LEU A 29 -0.79 6.77 6.18
CA LEU A 29 -0.02 6.55 7.42
C LEU A 29 -0.92 6.52 8.66
N ASN A 30 -1.87 7.45 8.77
CA ASN A 30 -2.80 7.49 9.89
C ASN A 30 -3.73 6.27 9.94
N ASN A 31 -4.22 5.79 8.81
CA ASN A 31 -5.00 4.56 8.73
C ASN A 31 -4.15 3.36 9.18
N TYR A 32 -2.92 3.25 8.69
CA TYR A 32 -2.00 2.19 9.11
C TYR A 32 -1.73 2.22 10.62
N LEU A 33 -1.46 3.40 11.19
CA LEU A 33 -1.22 3.55 12.64
C LEU A 33 -2.47 3.23 13.46
N SER A 34 -3.64 3.62 12.98
CA SER A 34 -4.93 3.29 13.61
C SER A 34 -5.18 1.79 13.64
N ASP A 35 -5.04 1.12 12.50
CA ASP A 35 -5.36 -0.30 12.35
C ASP A 35 -4.35 -1.20 13.09
N TYR A 36 -3.08 -0.83 13.05
CA TYR A 36 -2.03 -1.68 13.60
C TYR A 36 -1.68 -1.36 15.05
N TYR A 37 -1.66 -0.06 15.42
CA TYR A 37 -1.23 0.39 16.76
C TYR A 37 -2.33 1.04 17.58
N GLY A 38 -3.52 1.29 17.01
CA GLY A 38 -4.69 1.80 17.72
C GLY A 38 -4.62 3.29 18.04
N PHE A 39 -3.89 4.10 17.24
CA PHE A 39 -3.88 5.57 17.39
C PHE A 39 -3.62 6.26 16.05
N MET A 40 -4.01 7.53 15.98
CA MET A 40 -3.74 8.42 14.84
C MET A 40 -2.92 9.63 15.31
N LEU A 41 -2.22 10.27 14.38
CA LEU A 41 -1.44 11.48 14.58
C LEU A 41 -2.28 12.72 14.26
N PRO A 42 -2.22 13.80 15.06
CA PRO A 42 -2.84 15.07 14.71
C PRO A 42 -2.18 15.66 13.47
N VAL A 43 -3.02 15.99 12.45
CA VAL A 43 -2.55 16.62 11.22
C VAL A 43 -2.47 18.13 11.42
N VAL A 44 -1.30 18.70 11.16
CA VAL A 44 -1.04 20.13 11.35
C VAL A 44 -0.30 20.73 10.14
N LYS A 45 -0.32 22.05 10.00
CA LYS A 45 0.41 22.74 8.94
C LYS A 45 1.89 22.99 9.25
N LYS A 46 2.26 23.09 10.53
CA LYS A 46 3.64 23.36 10.97
C LYS A 46 3.90 22.75 12.34
N ALA A 47 5.10 22.24 12.54
CA ALA A 47 5.66 21.84 13.86
C ALA A 47 7.18 22.01 13.83
N THR A 48 7.79 22.21 15.01
CA THR A 48 9.24 22.40 15.16
C THR A 48 9.93 21.26 15.89
N LYS A 49 9.16 20.41 16.57
CA LYS A 49 9.62 19.20 17.27
C LYS A 49 8.48 18.18 17.32
N ASP A 50 8.80 16.94 17.61
CA ASP A 50 7.86 15.80 17.70
C ASP A 50 6.95 15.71 16.48
N TYR A 51 7.56 15.60 15.29
CA TYR A 51 6.83 15.61 14.04
C TYR A 51 7.28 14.51 13.07
N ILE A 52 6.36 14.14 12.19
CA ILE A 52 6.60 13.49 10.91
C ILE A 52 6.17 14.47 9.83
N LYS A 53 7.07 14.84 8.93
CA LYS A 53 6.82 15.84 7.90
C LYS A 53 6.98 15.26 6.51
N PHE A 54 6.00 15.51 5.64
CA PHE A 54 6.05 15.20 4.21
C PHE A 54 6.34 16.46 3.39
N ASN A 55 7.21 16.31 2.40
CA ASN A 55 7.58 17.34 1.44
C ASN A 55 7.71 16.71 0.05
N SER A 56 6.63 16.70 -0.73
CA SER A 56 6.70 16.32 -2.14
C SER A 56 7.24 17.43 -3.03
N LEU A 57 7.58 17.08 -4.26
CA LEU A 57 8.07 17.98 -5.31
C LEU A 57 9.38 18.67 -4.93
N LYS A 58 10.28 17.91 -4.31
CA LYS A 58 11.66 18.34 -4.06
C LYS A 58 12.56 17.92 -5.22
N ASP A 59 13.48 18.76 -5.56
CA ASP A 59 14.55 18.40 -6.50
C ASP A 59 15.73 17.82 -5.72
N ILE A 60 15.64 16.54 -5.39
CA ILE A 60 16.72 15.83 -4.71
C ILE A 60 17.72 15.38 -5.77
N LYS A 61 18.81 16.11 -5.89
CA LYS A 61 19.86 15.85 -6.88
C LYS A 61 20.30 14.39 -6.91
N GLY A 62 20.33 13.84 -8.13
CA GLY A 62 20.76 12.47 -8.40
C GLY A 62 19.71 11.41 -8.07
N LEU A 63 18.44 11.77 -7.91
CA LEU A 63 17.30 10.85 -7.84
C LEU A 63 16.31 11.12 -8.95
N LYS A 64 15.66 10.06 -9.44
CA LYS A 64 14.56 10.12 -10.42
C LYS A 64 13.24 10.55 -9.75
N ALA A 65 12.17 10.61 -10.53
CA ALA A 65 10.84 11.05 -10.07
C ALA A 65 10.30 10.27 -8.86
N GLU A 66 10.50 8.96 -8.81
CA GLU A 66 10.07 8.10 -7.69
C GLU A 66 11.09 8.07 -6.52
N GLY A 67 12.17 8.86 -6.61
CA GLY A 67 13.19 8.93 -5.58
C GLY A 67 12.76 9.74 -4.36
N TYR A 68 13.32 9.39 -3.19
CA TYR A 68 13.04 10.06 -1.93
C TYR A 68 14.25 10.08 -1.00
N SER A 69 14.19 10.96 -0.02
CA SER A 69 15.03 10.92 1.17
C SER A 69 14.15 10.81 2.43
N LEU A 70 14.62 10.07 3.41
CA LEU A 70 14.05 9.99 4.74
C LEU A 70 15.14 10.27 5.76
N LYS A 71 14.91 11.23 6.65
CA LYS A 71 15.78 11.52 7.76
C LYS A 71 15.00 11.45 9.06
N SER A 72 15.49 10.67 10.00
CA SER A 72 14.99 10.59 11.38
C SER A 72 16.10 11.04 12.33
N ASP A 73 15.76 11.92 13.27
CA ASP A 73 16.62 12.37 14.36
C ASP A 73 15.79 12.60 15.64
N SER A 74 16.39 13.12 16.71
CA SER A 74 15.69 13.34 17.97
C SER A 74 14.54 14.36 17.92
N LYS A 75 14.41 15.14 16.85
CA LYS A 75 13.36 16.15 16.68
C LYS A 75 12.15 15.61 15.93
N GLY A 76 12.35 14.65 15.04
CA GLY A 76 11.29 14.12 14.21
C GLY A 76 11.77 13.35 12.99
N VAL A 77 10.84 13.13 12.06
CA VAL A 77 11.08 12.50 10.76
C VAL A 77 10.74 13.48 9.65
N VAL A 78 11.62 13.60 8.66
CA VAL A 78 11.36 14.34 7.42
C VAL A 78 11.46 13.36 6.26
N ILE A 79 10.43 13.34 5.43
CA ILE A 79 10.37 12.57 4.19
C ILE A 79 10.20 13.56 3.05
N GLU A 80 11.15 13.52 2.12
CA GLU A 80 11.15 14.37 0.92
C GLU A 80 11.14 13.47 -0.31
N GLY A 81 10.27 13.74 -1.26
CA GLY A 81 10.17 13.02 -2.52
C GLY A 81 10.30 13.96 -3.73
N ASN A 82 10.89 13.48 -4.83
CA ASN A 82 10.91 14.22 -6.09
C ASN A 82 9.49 14.32 -6.70
N SER A 83 8.59 13.44 -6.26
CA SER A 83 7.15 13.49 -6.55
C SER A 83 6.36 13.06 -5.30
N ASP A 84 5.03 13.09 -5.38
CA ASP A 84 4.13 12.48 -4.40
C ASP A 84 4.35 10.96 -4.25
N ILE A 85 4.62 10.27 -5.36
CA ILE A 85 4.96 8.84 -5.38
C ILE A 85 6.26 8.59 -4.60
N GLY A 86 7.29 9.41 -4.82
CA GLY A 86 8.54 9.33 -4.06
C GLY A 86 8.31 9.53 -2.56
N THR A 87 7.51 10.52 -2.17
CA THR A 87 7.13 10.75 -0.76
C THR A 87 6.36 9.55 -0.19
N PHE A 88 5.43 8.96 -0.97
CA PHE A 88 4.71 7.76 -0.57
C PHE A 88 5.67 6.58 -0.33
N TYR A 89 6.67 6.37 -1.20
CA TYR A 89 7.68 5.32 -0.98
C TYR A 89 8.57 5.58 0.24
N GLY A 90 8.89 6.84 0.51
CA GLY A 90 9.56 7.23 1.74
C GLY A 90 8.72 6.93 2.98
N MET A 91 7.41 7.16 2.91
CA MET A 91 6.45 6.81 3.97
C MET A 91 6.35 5.27 4.15
N GLN A 92 6.36 4.48 3.08
CA GLN A 92 6.44 3.01 3.17
C GLN A 92 7.72 2.55 3.87
N THR A 93 8.84 3.24 3.63
CA THR A 93 10.09 2.97 4.36
C THR A 93 9.98 3.32 5.84
N LEU A 94 9.30 4.43 6.20
CA LEU A 94 9.01 4.74 7.60
C LEU A 94 8.19 3.63 8.26
N ILE A 95 7.15 3.13 7.59
CA ILE A 95 6.32 2.02 8.10
C ILE A 95 7.19 0.79 8.40
N GLN A 96 8.15 0.45 7.52
CA GLN A 96 9.06 -0.68 7.73
C GLN A 96 10.09 -0.46 8.87
N LEU A 97 10.30 0.78 9.29
CA LEU A 97 11.15 1.10 10.45
C LEU A 97 10.40 1.02 11.78
N LEU A 98 9.07 0.92 11.77
CA LEU A 98 8.27 0.82 12.98
C LEU A 98 8.48 -0.55 13.65
N PRO A 99 8.43 -0.61 15.00
CA PRO A 99 8.52 -1.88 15.71
C PRO A 99 7.30 -2.76 15.41
N ILE A 100 7.51 -4.08 15.40
CA ILE A 100 6.42 -5.05 15.15
C ILE A 100 5.47 -5.13 16.37
N GLU A 101 5.98 -4.90 17.57
CA GLU A 101 5.20 -4.97 18.80
C GLU A 101 4.18 -3.82 18.86
N LYS A 102 2.93 -4.15 19.18
CA LYS A 102 1.87 -3.18 19.35
C LYS A 102 2.13 -2.31 20.61
N SER A 103 2.32 -1.02 20.38
CA SER A 103 2.53 -0.03 21.44
C SER A 103 2.01 1.34 20.99
N LYS A 104 1.65 2.18 21.95
CA LYS A 104 1.34 3.59 21.70
C LYS A 104 2.59 4.50 21.67
N THR A 105 3.78 3.91 21.86
CA THR A 105 5.07 4.58 21.75
C THR A 105 5.98 3.76 20.86
N LEU A 106 6.24 4.26 19.65
CA LEU A 106 6.99 3.55 18.62
C LEU A 106 8.39 4.16 18.49
N LYS A 107 9.39 3.45 19.00
CA LYS A 107 10.79 3.90 18.93
C LYS A 107 11.40 3.47 17.62
N ILE A 108 11.90 4.41 16.84
CA ILE A 108 12.64 4.18 15.60
C ILE A 108 14.08 4.68 15.73
N ALA A 109 15.01 4.05 15.08
CA ALA A 109 16.41 4.50 15.04
C ALA A 109 16.55 5.83 14.29
N ALA A 110 17.51 6.65 14.68
CA ALA A 110 17.92 7.79 13.87
C ALA A 110 18.63 7.27 12.61
N VAL A 111 18.09 7.58 11.44
CA VAL A 111 18.59 7.09 10.15
C VAL A 111 18.56 8.19 9.10
N THR A 112 19.42 8.03 8.10
CA THR A 112 19.33 8.77 6.84
C THR A 112 19.25 7.77 5.70
N VAL A 113 18.15 7.80 4.96
CA VAL A 113 17.89 6.98 3.77
C VAL A 113 17.81 7.91 2.57
N LYS A 114 18.46 7.54 1.48
CA LYS A 114 18.29 8.12 0.16
C LYS A 114 18.14 6.96 -0.80
N ASP A 115 17.00 6.86 -1.47
CA ASP A 115 16.64 5.66 -2.22
C ASP A 115 15.75 6.00 -3.41
N GLU A 116 15.82 5.18 -4.44
CA GLU A 116 14.92 5.19 -5.59
C GLU A 116 14.75 3.78 -6.16
N PRO A 117 13.62 3.47 -6.82
CA PRO A 117 13.45 2.19 -7.47
C PRO A 117 14.48 1.96 -8.58
N ARG A 118 15.08 0.77 -8.58
CA ARG A 118 16.03 0.35 -9.62
C ARG A 118 15.34 0.10 -10.96
N PHE A 119 14.13 -0.50 -10.93
CA PHE A 119 13.35 -0.83 -12.11
C PHE A 119 12.12 0.08 -12.23
N GLU A 120 11.83 0.52 -13.45
CA GLU A 120 10.65 1.36 -13.73
C GLU A 120 9.35 0.56 -13.61
N TYR A 121 9.35 -0.69 -14.07
CA TYR A 121 8.23 -1.62 -13.92
C TYR A 121 8.45 -2.54 -12.72
N ARG A 122 7.51 -2.52 -11.77
CA ARG A 122 7.48 -3.38 -10.59
C ARG A 122 6.05 -3.83 -10.37
N GLY A 123 5.70 -4.99 -10.90
CA GLY A 123 4.32 -5.46 -10.92
C GLY A 123 4.15 -6.84 -10.33
N ALA A 124 2.92 -7.11 -9.94
CA ALA A 124 2.46 -8.45 -9.61
C ALA A 124 1.06 -8.67 -10.17
N MET A 125 0.70 -9.93 -10.39
CA MET A 125 -0.58 -10.35 -10.91
C MET A 125 -1.33 -11.17 -9.87
N LEU A 126 -2.64 -10.95 -9.77
CA LEU A 126 -3.56 -11.80 -9.03
C LEU A 126 -4.64 -12.31 -9.97
N ASP A 127 -4.68 -13.62 -10.14
CA ASP A 127 -5.74 -14.30 -10.89
C ASP A 127 -6.93 -14.58 -9.98
N VAL A 128 -7.99 -13.82 -10.16
CA VAL A 128 -9.25 -14.00 -9.44
C VAL A 128 -10.32 -14.69 -10.29
N ALA A 129 -10.01 -14.95 -11.57
CA ALA A 129 -10.91 -15.61 -12.49
C ALA A 129 -10.98 -17.11 -12.20
N ARG A 130 -9.82 -17.79 -12.00
CA ARG A 130 -9.77 -19.22 -11.66
C ARG A 130 -10.24 -19.47 -10.22
N HIS A 131 -9.92 -18.57 -9.28
CA HIS A 131 -10.41 -18.60 -7.90
C HIS A 131 -10.81 -17.21 -7.47
N PHE A 132 -12.06 -17.07 -7.01
CA PHE A 132 -12.54 -15.80 -6.51
C PHE A 132 -11.95 -15.47 -5.14
N PHE A 133 -11.47 -14.25 -4.99
CA PHE A 133 -11.02 -13.71 -3.71
C PHE A 133 -11.93 -12.55 -3.29
N PRO A 134 -12.33 -12.45 -2.02
CA PRO A 134 -13.18 -11.36 -1.57
C PRO A 134 -12.46 -10.01 -1.66
N VAL A 135 -13.24 -8.92 -1.78
CA VAL A 135 -12.73 -7.54 -1.88
C VAL A 135 -11.72 -7.21 -0.78
N SER A 136 -11.97 -7.67 0.44
CA SER A 136 -11.06 -7.44 1.58
C SER A 136 -9.67 -8.06 1.36
N PHE A 137 -9.60 -9.23 0.70
CA PHE A 137 -8.32 -9.84 0.34
C PHE A 137 -7.60 -9.03 -0.74
N VAL A 138 -8.32 -8.59 -1.77
CA VAL A 138 -7.74 -7.78 -2.86
C VAL A 138 -7.20 -6.46 -2.32
N LYS A 139 -7.94 -5.77 -1.45
CA LYS A 139 -7.48 -4.55 -0.78
C LYS A 139 -6.20 -4.80 0.01
N LYS A 140 -6.14 -5.88 0.80
CA LYS A 140 -4.94 -6.26 1.54
C LYS A 140 -3.76 -6.62 0.62
N TYR A 141 -4.03 -7.24 -0.52
CA TYR A 141 -3.01 -7.53 -1.53
C TYR A 141 -2.41 -6.24 -2.10
N ILE A 142 -3.26 -5.23 -2.38
CA ILE A 142 -2.81 -3.89 -2.83
C ILE A 142 -1.95 -3.21 -1.76
N ASP A 143 -2.31 -3.31 -0.48
CA ASP A 143 -1.49 -2.77 0.62
C ASP A 143 -0.10 -3.42 0.66
N TYR A 144 -0.01 -4.72 0.42
CA TYR A 144 1.29 -5.40 0.32
C TYR A 144 2.08 -4.97 -0.93
N LEU A 145 1.43 -4.76 -2.08
CA LEU A 145 2.10 -4.18 -3.24
C LEU A 145 2.69 -2.81 -2.91
N ALA A 146 1.91 -1.96 -2.22
CA ALA A 146 2.36 -0.65 -1.77
C ALA A 146 3.55 -0.75 -0.80
N LEU A 147 3.51 -1.66 0.18
CA LEU A 147 4.61 -1.90 1.12
C LEU A 147 5.92 -2.29 0.41
N HIS A 148 5.83 -3.04 -0.67
CA HIS A 148 6.95 -3.43 -1.51
C HIS A 148 7.27 -2.42 -2.63
N LYS A 149 6.65 -1.24 -2.62
CA LYS A 149 6.85 -0.17 -3.63
C LYS A 149 6.61 -0.65 -5.06
N MET A 150 5.65 -1.56 -5.24
CA MET A 150 5.16 -1.97 -6.54
C MET A 150 4.32 -0.85 -7.15
N ASN A 151 4.35 -0.71 -8.49
CA ASN A 151 3.62 0.35 -9.19
C ASN A 151 2.66 -0.18 -10.26
N TYR A 152 2.61 -1.51 -10.47
CA TYR A 152 1.66 -2.16 -11.37
C TYR A 152 0.95 -3.31 -10.67
N PHE A 153 -0.38 -3.30 -10.78
CA PHE A 153 -1.22 -4.42 -10.36
C PHE A 153 -1.99 -4.97 -11.56
N HIS A 154 -1.64 -6.18 -11.99
CA HIS A 154 -2.41 -6.89 -12.99
C HIS A 154 -3.52 -7.69 -12.29
N TRP A 155 -4.70 -7.13 -12.25
CA TRP A 155 -5.88 -7.80 -11.72
C TRP A 155 -6.57 -8.57 -12.83
N HIS A 156 -6.36 -9.90 -12.86
CA HIS A 156 -6.90 -10.79 -13.89
C HIS A 156 -8.34 -11.17 -13.54
N LEU A 157 -9.28 -10.40 -14.11
CA LEU A 157 -10.71 -10.42 -13.75
C LEU A 157 -11.55 -11.37 -14.59
N THR A 158 -11.09 -11.77 -15.78
CA THR A 158 -11.94 -12.47 -16.75
C THR A 158 -11.19 -13.59 -17.43
N GLU A 159 -11.84 -14.75 -17.48
CA GLU A 159 -11.34 -15.96 -18.09
C GLU A 159 -12.54 -16.85 -18.49
N ASP A 160 -12.35 -17.89 -19.30
CA ASP A 160 -13.39 -18.88 -19.61
C ASP A 160 -13.93 -19.60 -18.34
N GLN A 161 -13.10 -19.70 -17.30
CA GLN A 161 -13.44 -20.32 -16.03
C GLN A 161 -14.16 -19.39 -15.04
N GLY A 162 -14.20 -18.09 -15.28
CA GLY A 162 -14.90 -17.16 -14.43
C GLY A 162 -14.82 -15.71 -14.90
N TRP A 163 -15.97 -15.06 -14.86
CA TRP A 163 -16.11 -13.62 -15.13
C TRP A 163 -16.36 -12.87 -13.84
N ARG A 164 -15.43 -12.01 -13.42
CA ARG A 164 -15.44 -11.41 -12.08
C ARG A 164 -15.68 -9.90 -12.04
N ILE A 165 -15.86 -9.25 -13.18
CA ILE A 165 -16.15 -7.81 -13.22
C ILE A 165 -17.59 -7.54 -13.64
N GLU A 166 -18.31 -6.72 -12.85
CA GLU A 166 -19.64 -6.28 -13.21
C GLU A 166 -19.62 -5.37 -14.44
N ILE A 167 -20.46 -5.68 -15.44
CA ILE A 167 -20.78 -4.80 -16.55
C ILE A 167 -22.29 -4.60 -16.53
N LYS A 168 -22.76 -3.47 -16.00
CA LYS A 168 -24.20 -3.19 -15.80
C LYS A 168 -25.04 -3.37 -17.07
N LYS A 169 -24.46 -3.11 -18.25
CA LYS A 169 -25.10 -3.32 -19.55
C LYS A 169 -25.27 -4.81 -19.92
N TYR A 170 -24.45 -5.69 -19.33
CA TYR A 170 -24.43 -7.13 -19.65
C TYR A 170 -24.48 -7.97 -18.36
N PRO A 171 -25.60 -7.94 -17.59
CA PRO A 171 -25.69 -8.54 -16.26
C PRO A 171 -25.45 -10.06 -16.28
N ARG A 172 -25.82 -10.74 -17.36
CA ARG A 172 -25.60 -12.19 -17.48
C ARG A 172 -24.15 -12.62 -17.41
N LEU A 173 -23.19 -11.72 -17.68
CA LEU A 173 -21.77 -12.02 -17.52
C LEU A 173 -21.40 -12.35 -16.08
N THR A 174 -22.06 -11.68 -15.11
CA THR A 174 -21.85 -11.96 -13.68
C THR A 174 -22.91 -12.92 -13.11
N GLU A 175 -24.16 -12.85 -13.54
CA GLU A 175 -25.21 -13.77 -13.07
C GLU A 175 -24.89 -15.24 -13.35
N ILE A 176 -24.30 -15.52 -14.52
CA ILE A 176 -23.96 -16.87 -14.99
C ILE A 176 -22.44 -17.08 -14.93
N GLY A 177 -21.67 -16.21 -15.58
CA GLY A 177 -20.23 -16.39 -15.76
C GLY A 177 -19.40 -16.28 -14.50
N SER A 178 -19.96 -15.74 -13.40
CA SER A 178 -19.27 -15.68 -12.11
C SER A 178 -19.35 -16.97 -11.29
N LYS A 179 -20.08 -17.99 -11.77
CA LYS A 179 -20.38 -19.21 -11.00
C LYS A 179 -19.92 -20.45 -11.76
N ARG A 180 -19.39 -21.44 -11.05
CA ARG A 180 -19.09 -22.75 -11.59
C ARG A 180 -19.25 -23.83 -10.54
N ASN A 181 -19.44 -25.08 -10.97
CA ASN A 181 -19.74 -26.24 -10.10
C ASN A 181 -18.50 -26.95 -9.56
N GLY A 182 -17.31 -26.52 -9.96
CA GLY A 182 -16.06 -27.11 -9.51
C GLY A 182 -14.85 -26.56 -10.26
N THR A 183 -13.69 -26.86 -9.74
CA THR A 183 -12.40 -26.47 -10.32
C THR A 183 -11.67 -27.70 -10.83
N ILE A 184 -10.99 -27.58 -11.98
CA ILE A 184 -10.14 -28.66 -12.51
C ILE A 184 -8.97 -28.89 -11.56
N VAL A 185 -8.80 -30.12 -11.11
CA VAL A 185 -7.69 -30.53 -10.24
C VAL A 185 -6.48 -30.87 -11.11
N GLY A 186 -5.36 -30.22 -10.79
CA GLY A 186 -4.12 -30.41 -11.51
C GLY A 186 -3.95 -29.48 -12.72
N ARG A 187 -3.24 -29.98 -13.73
CA ARG A 187 -2.90 -29.17 -14.93
C ARG A 187 -4.03 -29.21 -15.96
N TYR A 188 -4.37 -28.07 -16.50
CA TYR A 188 -5.24 -27.98 -17.70
C TYR A 188 -4.50 -28.47 -18.97
N PRO A 189 -5.15 -29.18 -19.90
CA PRO A 189 -6.53 -29.69 -19.81
C PRO A 189 -6.61 -30.94 -18.94
N GLY A 190 -7.46 -30.90 -17.93
CA GLY A 190 -7.76 -32.00 -17.02
C GLY A 190 -9.25 -32.36 -17.04
N THR A 191 -9.57 -33.59 -16.65
CA THR A 191 -10.95 -34.09 -16.58
C THR A 191 -11.45 -34.27 -15.14
N SER A 192 -10.54 -34.23 -14.15
CA SER A 192 -10.90 -34.32 -12.75
C SER A 192 -11.35 -32.97 -12.20
N SER A 193 -12.46 -32.94 -11.48
CA SER A 193 -12.97 -31.76 -10.79
C SER A 193 -13.03 -32.01 -9.28
N ASP A 194 -12.80 -30.95 -8.49
CA ASP A 194 -13.01 -30.99 -7.04
C ASP A 194 -14.50 -30.99 -6.67
N ASN A 195 -15.40 -30.75 -7.64
CA ASN A 195 -16.85 -30.64 -7.47
C ASN A 195 -17.26 -29.65 -6.36
N THR A 196 -16.44 -28.66 -6.07
CA THR A 196 -16.71 -27.63 -5.09
C THR A 196 -17.26 -26.39 -5.81
N PRO A 197 -18.55 -26.04 -5.64
CA PRO A 197 -19.12 -24.85 -6.25
C PRO A 197 -18.37 -23.60 -5.81
N GLU A 198 -18.05 -22.75 -6.77
CA GLU A 198 -17.36 -21.47 -6.56
C GLU A 198 -18.07 -20.35 -7.31
N GLY A 199 -18.06 -19.15 -6.75
CA GLY A 199 -18.63 -17.98 -7.42
C GLY A 199 -18.33 -16.69 -6.69
N GLY A 200 -18.51 -15.61 -7.40
CA GLY A 200 -18.32 -14.26 -6.92
C GLY A 200 -17.88 -13.31 -8.03
N PHE A 201 -18.11 -12.05 -7.84
CA PHE A 201 -17.68 -10.98 -8.75
C PHE A 201 -17.51 -9.68 -7.97
N TYR A 202 -16.88 -8.72 -8.59
CA TYR A 202 -16.68 -7.37 -8.05
C TYR A 202 -17.68 -6.43 -8.74
N THR A 203 -18.32 -5.60 -7.95
CA THR A 203 -19.24 -4.56 -8.42
C THR A 203 -18.48 -3.34 -8.92
N GLN A 204 -19.17 -2.39 -9.54
CA GLN A 204 -18.55 -1.12 -9.95
C GLN A 204 -18.25 -0.21 -8.74
N GLU A 205 -18.83 -0.49 -7.58
CA GLU A 205 -18.60 0.23 -6.32
C GLU A 205 -17.41 -0.33 -5.52
N ASP A 206 -16.95 -1.56 -5.79
CA ASP A 206 -15.80 -2.19 -5.11
C ASP A 206 -14.48 -1.59 -5.52
#